data_6d6a1c11499c1d90d5a29c5ab5a158fe
#
_entry.id   6d6a1c11499c1d90d5a29c5ab5a158fe
#
_cell.length_a   1.000
_cell.length_b   1.000
_cell.length_c   1.000
_cell.angle_alpha   90.00
_cell.angle_beta   90.00
_cell.angle_gamma   90.00
#
_symmetry.space_group_name_H-M   'P 1'
#
loop_
_entity.id
_entity.type
_entity.pdbx_description
1 polymer ?
#
loop_
_entity_poly.entity_id
_entity_poly.type
_entity_poly.pdbx_seq_one_letter_code
_entity_poly.pdbx_strand_id
1 'polypeptide(L)'
;SQEELNEIEKLANEYVMDNIELDIKFYTRDEAESLYGFKLYQGGIVPGKSIRVVKIPGIDVQACAGTHVLRTGDIGPIKINKTERVQDGVERIDFSAGTAAVDSIQNENKLLRESSGIFKVDNDQLPKTCDRFFLEWKAQKNEIDKLKSEIASLKMNSLADDVSEIKGLKVVKQLIDADFKELQKI
;
A
#
# COMPACT_ATOMS: atom_id res chain seq x y z
N SER A 1 -4.21 -6.72 -10.42
CA SER A 1 -3.05 -7.28 -9.69
C SER A 1 -1.89 -6.30 -9.67
N GLN A 2 -0.89 -6.52 -8.82
CA GLN A 2 0.33 -5.69 -8.80
C GLN A 2 1.12 -5.81 -10.11
N GLU A 3 1.11 -6.98 -10.73
CA GLU A 3 1.78 -7.21 -12.01
C GLU A 3 1.18 -6.35 -13.12
N GLU A 4 -0.14 -6.30 -13.23
CA GLU A 4 -0.83 -5.43 -14.20
C GLU A 4 -0.53 -3.94 -13.96
N LEU A 5 -0.44 -3.49 -12.70
CA LEU A 5 -0.06 -2.12 -12.38
C LEU A 5 1.37 -1.80 -12.82
N ASN A 6 2.28 -2.73 -12.61
CA ASN A 6 3.67 -2.59 -13.06
C ASN A 6 3.76 -2.51 -14.60
N GLU A 7 2.94 -3.29 -15.30
CA GLU A 7 2.84 -3.24 -16.76
C GLU A 7 2.27 -1.90 -17.26
N ILE A 8 1.21 -1.39 -16.61
CA ILE A 8 0.62 -0.09 -16.92
C ILE A 8 1.64 1.03 -16.70
N GLU A 9 2.34 1.05 -15.54
CA GLU A 9 3.38 2.03 -15.25
C GLU A 9 4.51 1.99 -16.27
N LYS A 10 4.96 0.78 -16.61
CA LYS A 10 6.00 0.56 -17.62
C LYS A 10 5.57 1.08 -18.98
N LEU A 11 4.39 0.70 -19.46
CA LEU A 11 3.86 1.13 -20.75
C LEU A 11 3.70 2.65 -20.84
N ALA A 12 3.18 3.27 -19.78
CA ALA A 12 3.07 4.72 -19.69
C ALA A 12 4.44 5.42 -19.83
N ASN A 13 5.46 4.89 -19.16
CA ASN A 13 6.81 5.43 -19.27
C ASN A 13 7.47 5.14 -20.64
N GLU A 14 7.16 4.03 -21.29
CA GLU A 14 7.59 3.77 -22.68
C GLU A 14 7.05 4.87 -23.62
N TYR A 15 5.76 5.22 -23.53
CA TYR A 15 5.18 6.30 -24.32
C TYR A 15 5.78 7.68 -23.99
N VAL A 16 6.16 7.93 -22.76
CA VAL A 16 6.90 9.15 -22.39
C VAL A 16 8.28 9.16 -23.06
N MET A 17 9.01 8.05 -23.00
CA MET A 17 10.34 7.93 -23.62
C MET A 17 10.32 8.01 -25.16
N ASP A 18 9.26 7.54 -25.78
CA ASP A 18 9.05 7.64 -27.23
C ASP A 18 8.87 9.09 -27.70
N ASN A 19 8.60 10.01 -26.78
CA ASN A 19 8.50 11.44 -27.03
C ASN A 19 7.58 11.80 -28.21
N ILE A 20 6.38 11.20 -28.22
CA ILE A 20 5.41 11.28 -29.29
C ILE A 20 4.82 12.69 -29.35
N GLU A 21 4.77 13.28 -30.54
CA GLU A 21 4.11 14.58 -30.76
C GLU A 21 2.58 14.42 -30.76
N LEU A 22 1.88 15.25 -29.97
CA LEU A 22 0.43 15.23 -29.91
C LEU A 22 -0.16 16.01 -31.09
N ASP A 23 -1.15 15.42 -31.78
CA ASP A 23 -1.94 16.09 -32.81
C ASP A 23 -3.19 16.70 -32.16
N ILE A 24 -3.19 18.03 -32.01
CA ILE A 24 -4.26 18.79 -31.34
C ILE A 24 -4.94 19.69 -32.36
N LYS A 25 -6.21 19.40 -32.67
CA LYS A 25 -6.99 20.11 -33.68
C LYS A 25 -8.42 20.37 -33.22
N PHE A 26 -9.02 21.38 -33.82
CA PHE A 26 -10.46 21.66 -33.69
C PHE A 26 -11.20 21.10 -34.91
N TYR A 27 -12.30 20.43 -34.66
CA TYR A 27 -13.23 19.87 -35.64
C TYR A 27 -14.64 20.33 -35.34
N THR A 28 -15.53 20.32 -36.32
CA THR A 28 -16.96 20.26 -36.02
C THR A 28 -17.29 18.93 -35.35
N ARG A 29 -18.35 18.87 -34.55
CA ARG A 29 -18.76 17.65 -33.90
C ARG A 29 -18.96 16.50 -34.88
N ASP A 30 -19.69 16.77 -35.96
CA ASP A 30 -20.04 15.78 -36.99
C ASP A 30 -18.75 15.22 -37.67
N GLU A 31 -17.79 16.09 -37.97
CA GLU A 31 -16.51 15.66 -38.55
C GLU A 31 -15.71 14.78 -37.59
N ALA A 32 -15.61 15.20 -36.31
CA ALA A 32 -14.88 14.43 -35.32
C ALA A 32 -15.50 13.06 -35.06
N GLU A 33 -16.83 13.00 -34.93
CA GLU A 33 -17.57 11.75 -34.75
C GLU A 33 -17.48 10.84 -35.99
N SER A 34 -17.48 11.41 -37.19
CA SER A 34 -17.26 10.66 -38.42
C SER A 34 -15.87 10.04 -38.50
N LEU A 35 -14.83 10.77 -38.04
CA LEU A 35 -13.44 10.32 -38.12
C LEU A 35 -13.07 9.32 -37.03
N TYR A 36 -13.56 9.53 -35.80
CA TYR A 36 -13.08 8.83 -34.60
C TYR A 36 -14.17 8.06 -33.85
N GLY A 37 -15.45 8.28 -34.20
CA GLY A 37 -16.57 7.65 -33.50
C GLY A 37 -16.73 8.13 -32.08
N PHE A 38 -17.49 7.36 -31.27
CA PHE A 38 -17.76 7.70 -29.87
C PHE A 38 -16.58 7.47 -28.91
N LYS A 39 -15.45 6.95 -29.38
CA LYS A 39 -14.22 6.83 -28.59
C LYS A 39 -13.74 8.17 -28.03
N LEU A 40 -14.10 9.27 -28.73
CA LEU A 40 -13.79 10.64 -28.31
C LEU A 40 -14.30 11.00 -26.90
N TYR A 41 -15.30 10.29 -26.39
CA TYR A 41 -16.06 10.70 -25.21
C TYR A 41 -15.84 9.79 -23.99
N GLN A 42 -14.73 9.07 -23.91
CA GLN A 42 -14.43 8.23 -22.76
C GLN A 42 -14.33 9.05 -21.45
N GLY A 43 -13.84 10.29 -21.53
CA GLY A 43 -13.79 11.24 -20.43
C GLY A 43 -15.08 12.04 -20.20
N GLY A 44 -16.16 11.75 -20.96
CA GLY A 44 -17.44 12.47 -20.92
C GLY A 44 -17.67 13.34 -22.16
N ILE A 45 -18.94 13.75 -22.35
CA ILE A 45 -19.35 14.57 -23.50
C ILE A 45 -18.85 16.00 -23.36
N VAL A 46 -18.08 16.47 -24.31
CA VAL A 46 -17.66 17.88 -24.41
C VAL A 46 -18.76 18.69 -25.08
N PRO A 47 -19.29 19.78 -24.48
CA PRO A 47 -20.34 20.61 -25.06
C PRO A 47 -19.81 21.46 -26.24
N GLY A 48 -20.72 21.84 -27.14
CA GLY A 48 -20.42 22.76 -28.24
C GLY A 48 -20.48 22.14 -29.64
N LYS A 49 -20.54 22.99 -30.66
CA LYS A 49 -20.54 22.59 -32.07
C LYS A 49 -19.15 22.33 -32.61
N SER A 50 -18.13 22.99 -32.03
CA SER A 50 -16.71 22.77 -32.33
C SER A 50 -16.07 22.13 -31.12
N ILE A 51 -15.38 21.03 -31.30
CA ILE A 51 -14.70 20.29 -30.25
C ILE A 51 -13.21 20.23 -30.52
N ARG A 52 -12.43 20.36 -29.46
CA ARG A 52 -10.98 20.18 -29.49
C ARG A 52 -10.66 18.72 -29.33
N VAL A 53 -10.01 18.14 -30.30
CA VAL A 53 -9.55 16.75 -30.31
C VAL A 53 -8.07 16.71 -30.03
N VAL A 54 -7.68 15.89 -29.06
CA VAL A 54 -6.31 15.61 -28.68
C VAL A 54 -6.02 14.16 -29.04
N LYS A 55 -5.05 13.93 -29.91
CA LYS A 55 -4.67 12.62 -30.39
C LYS A 55 -3.22 12.34 -30.05
N ILE A 56 -2.97 11.19 -29.45
CA ILE A 56 -1.65 10.59 -29.31
C ILE A 56 -1.55 9.55 -30.43
N PRO A 57 -0.80 9.82 -31.52
CA PRO A 57 -0.81 8.97 -32.70
C PRO A 57 -0.50 7.50 -32.38
N GLY A 58 -1.36 6.60 -32.86
CA GLY A 58 -1.21 5.16 -32.64
C GLY A 58 -1.66 4.64 -31.25
N ILE A 59 -2.02 5.54 -30.32
CA ILE A 59 -2.33 5.18 -28.92
C ILE A 59 -3.79 5.53 -28.60
N ASP A 60 -4.14 6.83 -28.60
CA ASP A 60 -5.47 7.27 -28.16
C ASP A 60 -5.91 8.57 -28.84
N VAL A 61 -7.22 8.83 -28.78
CA VAL A 61 -7.85 10.05 -29.27
C VAL A 61 -9.03 10.44 -28.38
N GLN A 62 -9.00 11.68 -27.85
CA GLN A 62 -10.01 12.17 -26.92
C GLN A 62 -10.49 13.57 -27.29
N ALA A 63 -11.77 13.85 -27.07
CA ALA A 63 -12.29 15.21 -27.04
C ALA A 63 -12.00 15.81 -25.67
N CYS A 64 -11.10 16.78 -25.60
CA CYS A 64 -10.69 17.37 -24.34
C CYS A 64 -10.40 18.87 -24.48
N ALA A 65 -11.03 19.67 -23.61
CA ALA A 65 -10.83 21.12 -23.54
C ALA A 65 -9.67 21.52 -22.60
N GLY A 66 -9.07 20.60 -21.88
CA GLY A 66 -7.98 20.84 -20.94
C GLY A 66 -6.66 21.24 -21.60
N THR A 67 -5.69 21.64 -20.79
CA THR A 67 -4.32 21.89 -21.24
C THR A 67 -3.55 20.60 -21.41
N HIS A 68 -2.72 20.53 -22.45
CA HIS A 68 -1.90 19.35 -22.73
C HIS A 68 -0.48 19.79 -23.06
N VAL A 69 0.48 18.92 -22.79
CA VAL A 69 1.83 19.02 -23.32
C VAL A 69 1.81 18.87 -24.86
N LEU A 70 2.85 19.31 -25.54
CA LEU A 70 2.98 19.13 -26.97
C LEU A 70 3.56 17.76 -27.35
N ARG A 71 4.34 17.18 -26.46
CA ARG A 71 5.00 15.88 -26.64
C ARG A 71 4.89 15.07 -25.37
N THR A 72 4.76 13.75 -25.48
CA THR A 72 4.67 12.87 -24.31
C THR A 72 5.91 12.94 -23.42
N GLY A 73 7.10 13.21 -23.98
CA GLY A 73 8.33 13.40 -23.24
C GLY A 73 8.33 14.57 -22.26
N ASP A 74 7.51 15.59 -22.52
CA ASP A 74 7.38 16.78 -21.62
C ASP A 74 6.73 16.44 -20.28
N ILE A 75 6.09 15.25 -20.14
CA ILE A 75 5.48 14.76 -18.90
C ILE A 75 6.55 14.36 -17.88
N GLY A 76 7.69 13.84 -18.36
CA GLY A 76 8.69 13.22 -17.51
C GLY A 76 8.26 11.85 -16.95
N PRO A 77 9.01 11.27 -16.02
CA PRO A 77 8.71 9.94 -15.49
C PRO A 77 7.34 9.90 -14.81
N ILE A 78 6.65 8.76 -14.95
CA ILE A 78 5.36 8.50 -14.31
C ILE A 78 5.57 7.40 -13.25
N LYS A 79 5.04 7.62 -12.04
CA LYS A 79 5.06 6.67 -10.94
C LYS A 79 3.65 6.43 -10.42
N ILE A 80 3.18 5.20 -10.44
CA ILE A 80 1.93 4.81 -9.78
C ILE A 80 2.22 4.66 -8.28
N ASN A 81 1.57 5.47 -7.45
CA ASN A 81 1.80 5.50 -6.01
C ASN A 81 0.90 4.48 -5.29
N LYS A 82 -0.38 4.41 -5.67
CA LYS A 82 -1.35 3.47 -5.09
C LYS A 82 -2.56 3.28 -5.99
N THR A 83 -3.29 2.20 -5.71
CA THR A 83 -4.61 1.96 -6.28
C THR A 83 -5.62 1.74 -5.15
N GLU A 84 -6.86 2.11 -5.41
CA GLU A 84 -7.95 1.99 -4.47
C GLU A 84 -9.22 1.59 -5.22
N ARG A 85 -9.86 0.52 -4.76
CA ARG A 85 -11.17 0.13 -5.29
C ARG A 85 -12.24 1.07 -4.71
N VAL A 86 -12.88 1.85 -5.57
CA VAL A 86 -13.91 2.82 -5.18
C VAL A 86 -15.28 2.15 -5.08
N GLN A 87 -15.60 1.30 -6.08
CA GLN A 87 -16.84 0.50 -6.13
C GLN A 87 -16.63 -0.69 -7.08
N ASP A 88 -17.63 -1.53 -7.24
CA ASP A 88 -17.57 -2.66 -8.17
C ASP A 88 -17.30 -2.18 -9.61
N GLY A 89 -16.20 -2.66 -10.19
CA GLY A 89 -15.76 -2.32 -11.54
C GLY A 89 -15.11 -0.94 -11.69
N VAL A 90 -14.89 -0.19 -10.59
CA VAL A 90 -14.21 1.12 -10.62
C VAL A 90 -13.03 1.14 -9.68
N GLU A 91 -11.84 1.29 -10.24
CA GLU A 91 -10.60 1.47 -9.51
C GLU A 91 -10.04 2.88 -9.73
N ARG A 92 -9.52 3.46 -8.67
CA ARG A 92 -8.78 4.72 -8.70
C ARG A 92 -7.30 4.42 -8.70
N ILE A 93 -6.57 5.02 -9.63
CA ILE A 93 -5.11 4.99 -9.68
C ILE A 93 -4.61 6.37 -9.27
N ASP A 94 -3.85 6.45 -8.19
CA ASP A 94 -3.13 7.66 -7.81
C ASP A 94 -1.70 7.56 -8.35
N PHE A 95 -1.29 8.55 -9.12
CA PHE A 95 0.03 8.59 -9.73
C PHE A 95 0.66 9.98 -9.60
N SER A 96 1.96 10.03 -9.75
CA SER A 96 2.76 11.27 -9.87
C SER A 96 3.52 11.28 -11.20
N ALA A 97 3.84 12.46 -11.70
CA ALA A 97 4.58 12.63 -12.95
C ALA A 97 5.67 13.70 -12.80
N GLY A 98 6.68 13.66 -13.66
CA GLY A 98 7.79 14.60 -13.65
C GLY A 98 8.61 14.55 -12.37
N THR A 99 8.95 15.71 -11.81
CA THR A 99 9.74 15.80 -10.57
C THR A 99 9.03 15.18 -9.38
N ALA A 100 7.70 15.26 -9.30
CA ALA A 100 6.93 14.62 -8.24
C ALA A 100 7.04 13.09 -8.24
N ALA A 101 7.19 12.47 -9.41
CA ALA A 101 7.46 11.05 -9.51
C ALA A 101 8.86 10.70 -8.99
N VAL A 102 9.86 11.54 -9.28
CA VAL A 102 11.22 11.38 -8.74
C VAL A 102 11.21 11.48 -7.22
N ASP A 103 10.52 12.47 -6.67
CA ASP A 103 10.40 12.66 -5.22
C ASP A 103 9.73 11.43 -4.55
N SER A 104 8.67 10.89 -5.17
CA SER A 104 8.01 9.67 -4.69
C SER A 104 8.97 8.49 -4.65
N ILE A 105 9.70 8.23 -5.73
CA ILE A 105 10.70 7.16 -5.81
C ILE A 105 11.80 7.35 -4.75
N GLN A 106 12.28 8.58 -4.55
CA GLN A 106 13.32 8.88 -3.55
C GLN A 106 12.81 8.62 -2.13
N ASN A 107 11.55 8.97 -1.84
CA ASN A 107 10.94 8.70 -0.54
C ASN A 107 10.77 7.20 -0.28
N GLU A 108 10.29 6.43 -1.25
CA GLU A 108 10.20 4.97 -1.15
C GLU A 108 11.58 4.35 -0.88
N ASN A 109 12.60 4.77 -1.63
CA ASN A 109 13.98 4.30 -1.45
C ASN A 109 14.58 4.70 -0.09
N LYS A 110 14.21 5.88 0.43
CA LYS A 110 14.62 6.31 1.77
C LYS A 110 14.02 5.40 2.84
N LEU A 111 12.71 5.16 2.80
CA LEU A 111 12.02 4.27 3.74
C LEU A 111 12.60 2.85 3.71
N LEU A 112 12.90 2.34 2.52
CA LEU A 112 13.51 1.02 2.35
C LEU A 112 14.90 0.97 2.99
N ARG A 113 15.76 1.97 2.77
CA ARG A 113 17.10 2.06 3.39
C ARG A 113 17.02 2.21 4.90
N GLU A 114 16.11 3.03 5.41
CA GLU A 114 15.91 3.18 6.86
C GLU A 114 15.47 1.86 7.50
N SER A 115 14.54 1.15 6.85
CA SER A 115 14.04 -0.15 7.33
C SER A 115 15.11 -1.23 7.31
N SER A 116 15.89 -1.35 6.22
CA SER A 116 16.98 -2.31 6.13
C SER A 116 18.12 -1.98 7.10
N GLY A 117 18.36 -0.69 7.36
CA GLY A 117 19.32 -0.21 8.33
C GLY A 117 19.04 -0.63 9.77
N ILE A 118 17.75 -0.75 10.17
CA ILE A 118 17.35 -1.26 11.50
C ILE A 118 17.88 -2.69 11.69
N PHE A 119 17.77 -3.52 10.66
CA PHE A 119 18.21 -4.92 10.68
C PHE A 119 19.67 -5.12 10.29
N LYS A 120 20.36 -4.05 9.85
CA LYS A 120 21.75 -4.08 9.35
C LYS A 120 21.95 -5.08 8.22
N VAL A 121 21.03 -5.09 7.28
CA VAL A 121 21.06 -5.96 6.09
C VAL A 121 20.89 -5.13 4.81
N ASP A 122 21.24 -5.70 3.67
CA ASP A 122 20.95 -5.11 2.38
C ASP A 122 19.44 -5.16 2.07
N ASN A 123 18.99 -4.25 1.20
CA ASN A 123 17.57 -4.09 0.89
C ASN A 123 16.90 -5.37 0.34
N ASP A 124 17.62 -6.15 -0.44
CA ASP A 124 17.15 -7.43 -1.00
C ASP A 124 16.97 -8.53 0.05
N GLN A 125 17.70 -8.43 1.17
CA GLN A 125 17.59 -9.37 2.29
C GLN A 125 16.52 -8.98 3.31
N LEU A 126 15.99 -7.76 3.24
CA LEU A 126 15.02 -7.25 4.20
C LEU A 126 13.77 -8.12 4.33
N PRO A 127 13.09 -8.55 3.25
CA PRO A 127 11.87 -9.38 3.38
C PRO A 127 12.13 -10.66 4.15
N LYS A 128 13.19 -11.40 3.79
CA LYS A 128 13.59 -12.65 4.47
C LYS A 128 13.96 -12.43 5.93
N THR A 129 14.59 -11.30 6.23
CA THR A 129 14.96 -10.94 7.60
C THR A 129 13.74 -10.61 8.45
N CYS A 130 12.77 -9.88 7.90
CA CYS A 130 11.50 -9.57 8.55
C CYS A 130 10.71 -10.84 8.85
N ASP A 131 10.61 -11.78 7.91
CA ASP A 131 9.92 -13.05 8.11
C ASP A 131 10.54 -13.86 9.24
N ARG A 132 11.88 -13.99 9.24
CA ARG A 132 12.60 -14.68 10.31
C ARG A 132 12.35 -14.01 11.65
N PHE A 133 12.50 -12.70 11.73
CA PHE A 133 12.28 -11.95 12.96
C PHE A 133 10.85 -12.10 13.49
N PHE A 134 9.87 -12.08 12.61
CA PHE A 134 8.47 -12.27 12.98
C PHE A 134 8.20 -13.67 13.54
N LEU A 135 8.80 -14.71 12.95
CA LEU A 135 8.68 -16.09 13.44
C LEU A 135 9.36 -16.26 14.81
N GLU A 136 10.56 -15.72 14.97
CA GLU A 136 11.29 -15.72 16.25
C GLU A 136 10.50 -14.99 17.34
N TRP A 137 9.98 -13.79 17.03
CA TRP A 137 9.14 -13.03 17.95
C TRP A 137 7.88 -13.82 18.38
N LYS A 138 7.22 -14.48 17.44
CA LYS A 138 6.04 -15.32 17.74
C LYS A 138 6.39 -16.50 18.63
N ALA A 139 7.52 -17.17 18.38
CA ALA A 139 7.99 -18.25 19.21
C ALA A 139 8.33 -17.80 20.63
N GLN A 140 9.06 -16.68 20.76
CA GLN A 140 9.40 -16.08 22.07
C GLN A 140 8.14 -15.67 22.84
N LYS A 141 7.14 -15.09 22.19
CA LYS A 141 5.88 -14.73 22.83
C LYS A 141 5.16 -15.96 23.39
N ASN A 142 5.09 -17.05 22.62
CA ASN A 142 4.48 -18.30 23.08
C ASN A 142 5.24 -18.89 24.28
N GLU A 143 6.58 -18.85 24.26
CA GLU A 143 7.41 -19.33 25.36
C GLU A 143 7.22 -18.48 26.62
N ILE A 144 7.16 -17.16 26.50
CA ILE A 144 6.85 -16.27 27.62
C ILE A 144 5.48 -16.62 28.23
N ASP A 145 4.45 -16.83 27.40
CA ASP A 145 3.12 -17.19 27.90
C ASP A 145 3.11 -18.55 28.59
N LYS A 146 3.89 -19.53 28.09
CA LYS A 146 4.09 -20.83 28.73
C LYS A 146 4.80 -20.69 30.07
N LEU A 147 5.93 -19.99 30.11
CA LEU A 147 6.69 -19.76 31.36
C LEU A 147 5.87 -19.02 32.40
N LYS A 148 5.06 -18.03 32.01
CA LYS A 148 4.11 -17.36 32.91
C LYS A 148 3.09 -18.34 33.51
N SER A 149 2.57 -19.26 32.69
CA SER A 149 1.64 -20.29 33.18
C SER A 149 2.31 -21.29 34.14
N GLU A 150 3.55 -21.69 33.86
CA GLU A 150 4.34 -22.56 34.76
C GLU A 150 4.64 -21.87 36.08
N ILE A 151 5.06 -20.59 36.05
CA ILE A 151 5.27 -19.78 37.26
C ILE A 151 3.99 -19.68 38.09
N ALA A 152 2.84 -19.44 37.44
CA ALA A 152 1.55 -19.38 38.16
C ALA A 152 1.24 -20.74 38.82
N SER A 153 1.45 -21.86 38.14
CA SER A 153 1.26 -23.19 38.73
C SER A 153 2.18 -23.49 39.89
N LEU A 154 3.47 -23.10 39.79
CA LEU A 154 4.43 -23.27 40.90
C LEU A 154 4.06 -22.41 42.10
N LYS A 155 3.64 -21.18 41.89
CA LYS A 155 3.13 -20.30 42.97
C LYS A 155 1.89 -20.89 43.63
N MET A 156 0.95 -21.46 42.85
CA MET A 156 -0.23 -22.13 43.43
C MET A 156 0.14 -23.33 44.28
N ASN A 157 1.08 -24.17 43.84
CA ASN A 157 1.52 -25.32 44.62
C ASN A 157 2.18 -24.88 45.92
N SER A 158 2.99 -23.84 45.93
CA SER A 158 3.58 -23.27 47.17
C SER A 158 2.53 -22.67 48.14
N LEU A 159 1.40 -22.18 47.61
CA LEU A 159 0.27 -21.70 48.41
C LEU A 159 -0.44 -22.83 49.14
N ALA A 160 -0.48 -24.03 48.57
CA ALA A 160 -1.10 -25.20 49.17
C ALA A 160 -0.31 -25.70 50.42
N ASP A 161 0.98 -25.40 50.50
CA ASP A 161 1.84 -25.74 51.65
C ASP A 161 1.68 -24.80 52.84
N ASP A 162 1.17 -23.55 52.61
CA ASP A 162 0.99 -22.52 53.66
C ASP A 162 -0.48 -22.42 54.16
N VAL A 163 -1.12 -23.56 54.35
CA VAL A 163 -2.51 -23.66 54.84
C VAL A 163 -2.56 -23.56 56.33
N SER A 164 -3.23 -22.56 56.90
CA SER A 164 -3.58 -22.47 58.33
C SER A 164 -5.04 -22.81 58.56
N GLU A 165 -5.32 -23.54 59.65
CA GLU A 165 -6.69 -23.88 60.05
C GLU A 165 -7.21 -22.84 61.05
N ILE A 166 -8.28 -22.12 60.68
CA ILE A 166 -8.93 -21.13 61.57
C ILE A 166 -10.41 -21.54 61.72
N LYS A 167 -10.80 -21.93 62.92
CA LYS A 167 -12.18 -22.35 63.25
C LYS A 167 -12.73 -23.44 62.33
N GLY A 168 -11.91 -24.47 62.01
CA GLY A 168 -12.32 -25.57 61.14
C GLY A 168 -12.32 -25.25 59.61
N LEU A 169 -11.89 -24.07 59.22
CA LEU A 169 -11.74 -23.71 57.82
C LEU A 169 -10.26 -23.59 57.44
N LYS A 170 -9.90 -24.17 56.32
CA LYS A 170 -8.57 -24.06 55.74
C LYS A 170 -8.44 -22.69 55.09
N VAL A 171 -7.52 -21.88 55.57
CA VAL A 171 -7.31 -20.50 55.10
C VAL A 171 -5.87 -20.35 54.59
N VAL A 172 -5.70 -19.82 53.39
CA VAL A 172 -4.42 -19.39 52.84
C VAL A 172 -4.43 -17.88 52.76
N LYS A 173 -3.41 -17.20 53.29
CA LYS A 173 -3.24 -15.76 53.20
C LYS A 173 -1.86 -15.44 52.66
N GLN A 174 -1.79 -14.94 51.41
CA GLN A 174 -0.52 -14.52 50.84
C GLN A 174 -0.67 -13.21 50.08
N LEU A 175 0.37 -12.42 50.07
CA LEU A 175 0.48 -11.23 49.23
C LEU A 175 1.13 -11.65 47.89
N ILE A 176 0.42 -11.48 46.79
CA ILE A 176 0.89 -11.84 45.46
C ILE A 176 1.08 -10.55 44.66
N ASP A 177 2.29 -10.36 44.17
CA ASP A 177 2.57 -9.32 43.18
C ASP A 177 2.33 -9.93 41.78
N ALA A 178 1.14 -9.69 41.23
CA ALA A 178 0.71 -10.21 39.94
C ALA A 178 -0.24 -9.24 39.23
N ASP A 179 -0.18 -9.15 37.93
CA ASP A 179 -1.15 -8.38 37.16
C ASP A 179 -2.53 -9.07 37.13
N PHE A 180 -3.58 -8.33 36.74
CA PHE A 180 -4.96 -8.84 36.73
C PHE A 180 -5.16 -10.09 35.86
N LYS A 181 -4.40 -10.22 34.76
CA LYS A 181 -4.45 -11.38 33.87
C LYS A 181 -3.73 -12.60 34.46
N GLU A 182 -2.73 -12.38 35.29
CA GLU A 182 -2.04 -13.44 36.03
C GLU A 182 -2.93 -13.94 37.17
N LEU A 183 -3.63 -13.04 37.89
CA LEU A 183 -4.60 -13.41 38.92
C LEU A 183 -5.77 -14.26 38.41
N GLN A 184 -6.20 -14.08 37.15
CA GLN A 184 -7.27 -14.90 36.54
C GLN A 184 -6.83 -16.34 36.23
N LYS A 185 -5.52 -16.65 36.26
CA LYS A 185 -4.96 -17.99 35.99
C LYS A 185 -4.58 -18.73 37.28
N ILE A 186 -4.62 -18.06 38.43
CA ILE A 186 -4.44 -18.59 39.79
C ILE A 186 -5.82 -18.92 40.35
#